data_17485c272886a331b1ebbfab9d4fd3e3
#
_entry.id   17485c272886a331b1ebbfab9d4fd3e3
#
_cell.length_a   1.000
_cell.length_b   1.000
_cell.length_c   1.000
_cell.angle_alpha   90.00
_cell.angle_beta   90.00
_cell.angle_gamma   90.00
#
_symmetry.space_group_name_H-M   'P 1'
#
loop_
_entity.id
_entity.type
_entity.pdbx_description
1 polymer ?
#
loop_
_entity_poly.entity_id
_entity_poly.type
_entity_poly.pdbx_seq_one_letter_code
_entity_poly.pdbx_strand_id
1 'polypeptide(L)' 'MLLYKHRGGGRRLAKNIAIKVARAEKDMTQKALAEAVGVSRQTMNAIEKGEYNPTIRLCRKICRILDKRLDDLF' A
#
# COMPACT_ATOMS: atom_id res chain seq x y z
N MET A 1 6.09 -11.69 15.60
CA MET A 1 6.47 -11.45 15.59
C MET A 1 6.92 -11.16 15.35
N LEU A 2 6.52 -10.83 15.31
CA LEU A 2 6.95 -10.26 15.23
C LEU A 2 7.44 -10.14 14.75
N LEU A 3 7.26 -9.95 14.89
CA LEU A 3 7.75 -9.55 14.54
C LEU A 3 8.22 -9.46 13.76
N TYR A 4 7.96 -9.37 13.81
CA TYR A 4 8.39 -9.05 13.19
C TYR A 4 8.91 -8.63 12.91
N LYS A 5 9.03 -8.33 13.41
CA LYS A 5 9.41 -7.70 13.24
C LYS A 5 10.28 -7.16 13.14
N HIS A 6 10.59 -6.79 13.76
CA HIS A 6 11.36 -6.13 13.78
C HIS A 6 12.27 -5.85 13.18
N ARG A 7 12.64 -5.55 13.60
CA ARG A 7 13.42 -5.38 12.86
C ARG A 7 13.09 -4.71 11.78
N GLY A 8 12.74 -4.18 11.59
CA GLY A 8 12.19 -3.72 10.72
C GLY A 8 12.26 -2.50 10.01
N GLY A 9 13.16 -1.68 10.18
CA GLY A 9 13.27 -0.46 9.43
C GLY A 9 13.32 -0.70 7.93
N GLY A 10 14.17 -1.60 7.50
CA GLY A 10 14.31 -1.92 6.09
C GLY A 10 13.06 -2.56 5.53
N ARG A 11 12.45 -3.41 6.29
CA ARG A 11 11.21 -4.05 5.88
C ARG A 11 10.10 -3.04 5.68
N ARG A 12 10.01 -2.07 6.59
CA ARG A 12 9.01 -1.01 6.49
C ARG A 12 9.21 -0.21 5.21
N LEU A 13 10.45 0.13 4.88
CA LEU A 13 10.74 0.87 3.67
C LEU A 13 10.33 0.09 2.44
N ALA A 14 10.59 -1.21 2.43
CA ALA A 14 10.20 -2.06 1.30
C ALA A 14 8.69 -2.05 1.13
N LYS A 15 7.95 -2.13 2.23
CA LYS A 15 6.49 -2.10 2.16
C LYS A 15 5.97 -0.76 1.68
N ASN A 16 6.59 0.34 2.13
CA ASN A 16 6.18 1.66 1.69
C ASN A 16 6.38 1.84 0.19
N ILE A 17 7.39 1.21 -0.36
CA ILE A 17 7.68 1.29 -1.79
C ILE A 17 6.81 0.34 -2.59
N ALA A 18 6.37 -0.75 -1.98
CA ALA A 18 5.69 -1.84 -2.69
C ALA A 18 4.43 -1.38 -3.43
N ILE A 19 3.61 -0.53 -2.81
CA ILE A 19 2.41 -0.03 -3.45
C ILE A 19 2.77 0.80 -4.66
N LYS A 20 3.76 1.66 -4.52
CA LYS A 20 4.20 2.52 -5.59
C LYS A 20 4.70 1.72 -6.78
N VAL A 21 5.49 0.69 -6.50
CA VAL A 21 6.01 -0.20 -7.54
C VAL A 21 4.87 -0.95 -8.22
N ALA A 22 3.93 -1.46 -7.44
CA ALA A 22 2.80 -2.19 -7.99
C ALA A 22 1.93 -1.31 -8.88
N ARG A 23 1.75 -0.03 -8.48
CA ARG A 23 1.03 0.93 -9.32
C ARG A 23 1.75 1.13 -10.65
N ALA A 24 3.07 1.29 -10.58
CA ALA A 24 3.85 1.51 -11.79
C ALA A 24 3.74 0.32 -12.75
N GLU A 25 3.70 -0.88 -12.21
CA GLU A 25 3.53 -2.08 -13.02
C GLU A 25 2.22 -2.09 -13.79
N LYS A 26 1.21 -1.38 -13.26
CA LYS A 26 -0.11 -1.29 -13.86
C LYS A 26 -0.34 0.04 -14.59
N ASP A 27 0.71 0.85 -14.73
CA ASP A 27 0.60 2.19 -15.31
C ASP A 27 -0.46 3.02 -14.60
N MET A 28 -0.49 2.94 -13.28
CA MET A 28 -1.54 3.54 -12.50
C MET A 28 -0.99 4.67 -11.65
N THR A 29 -1.62 5.85 -11.75
CA THR A 29 -1.21 6.98 -10.92
C THR A 29 -1.75 6.80 -9.51
N GLN A 30 -1.15 7.54 -8.56
CA GLN A 30 -1.65 7.54 -7.20
C GLN A 30 -3.11 8.01 -7.15
N LYS A 31 -3.44 9.02 -7.96
CA LYS A 31 -4.80 9.52 -8.03
C LYS A 31 -5.76 8.45 -8.53
N ALA A 32 -5.36 7.73 -9.57
CA ALA A 32 -6.22 6.69 -10.13
C ALA A 32 -6.47 5.56 -9.11
N LEU A 33 -5.44 5.16 -8.39
CA LEU A 33 -5.60 4.15 -7.37
C LEU A 33 -6.52 4.63 -6.24
N ALA A 34 -6.31 5.88 -5.80
CA ALA A 34 -7.14 6.46 -4.75
C ALA A 34 -8.61 6.43 -5.16
N GLU A 35 -8.90 6.84 -6.39
CA GLU A 35 -10.26 6.87 -6.89
C GLU A 35 -10.85 5.47 -6.98
N ALA A 36 -10.04 4.51 -7.41
CA ALA A 36 -10.50 3.13 -7.56
C ALA A 36 -10.92 2.50 -6.24
N VAL A 37 -10.24 2.86 -5.15
CA VAL A 37 -10.55 2.28 -3.84
C VAL A 37 -11.38 3.20 -2.96
N GLY A 38 -11.71 4.40 -3.43
CA GLY A 38 -12.64 5.28 -2.74
C GLY A 38 -12.04 6.13 -1.63
N VAL A 39 -10.78 6.51 -1.76
CA VAL A 39 -10.16 7.43 -0.79
C VAL A 39 -9.59 8.63 -1.52
N SER A 40 -9.25 9.67 -0.77
CA SER A 40 -8.62 10.84 -1.37
C SER A 40 -7.18 10.50 -1.77
N ARG A 41 -6.64 11.29 -2.69
CA ARG A 41 -5.26 11.14 -3.07
C ARG A 41 -4.33 11.37 -1.88
N GLN A 42 -4.68 12.34 -1.02
CA GLN A 42 -3.89 12.61 0.17
C GLN A 42 -3.82 11.39 1.09
N THR A 43 -4.97 10.72 1.27
CA THR A 43 -5.00 9.52 2.08
C THR A 43 -4.14 8.42 1.47
N MET A 44 -4.24 8.25 0.15
CA MET A 44 -3.43 7.23 -0.51
C MET A 44 -1.94 7.55 -0.37
N ASN A 45 -1.58 8.82 -0.50
CA ASN A 45 -0.19 9.22 -0.31
C ASN A 45 0.30 8.86 1.09
N ALA A 46 -0.53 9.11 2.11
CA ALA A 46 -0.18 8.78 3.49
C ALA A 46 -0.05 7.28 3.69
N ILE A 47 -0.90 6.50 3.04
CA ILE A 47 -0.82 5.04 3.11
C ILE A 47 0.50 4.57 2.51
N GLU A 48 0.88 5.12 1.36
CA GLU A 48 2.11 4.71 0.70
C GLU A 48 3.35 5.08 1.49
N LYS A 49 3.27 6.16 2.26
CA LYS A 49 4.38 6.59 3.11
C LYS A 49 4.43 5.85 4.44
N GLY A 50 3.42 5.06 4.74
CA GLY A 50 3.34 4.37 6.02
C GLY A 50 2.90 5.25 7.16
N GLU A 51 2.31 6.41 6.86
CA GLU A 51 1.85 7.37 7.86
C GLU A 51 0.39 7.18 8.25
N TYR A 52 -0.31 6.32 7.55
CA TYR A 52 -1.72 6.08 7.77
C TYR A 52 -1.96 4.57 7.74
N ASN A 53 -2.66 4.06 8.76
CA ASN A 53 -2.98 2.63 8.84
C ASN A 53 -4.35 2.37 8.23
N PRO A 54 -4.40 1.84 7.01
CA PRO A 54 -5.69 1.56 6.40
C PRO A 54 -6.39 0.39 7.08
N THR A 55 -7.72 0.36 6.99
CA THR A 55 -8.48 -0.79 7.49
C THR A 55 -8.13 -2.00 6.64
N ILE A 56 -8.40 -3.19 7.18
CA ILE A 56 -8.14 -4.42 6.42
C ILE A 56 -8.99 -4.45 5.15
N ARG A 57 -10.19 -3.90 5.21
CA ARG A 57 -11.04 -3.82 4.01
C ARG A 57 -10.39 -2.99 2.93
N LEU A 58 -9.82 -1.84 3.31
CA LEU A 58 -9.14 -0.97 2.35
C LEU A 58 -7.89 -1.65 1.81
N CYS A 59 -7.13 -2.31 2.67
CA CYS A 59 -5.95 -3.06 2.24
C CYS A 59 -6.33 -4.10 1.18
N ARG A 60 -7.43 -4.80 1.38
CA ARG A 60 -7.88 -5.81 0.43
C ARG A 60 -8.29 -5.20 -0.90
N LYS A 61 -8.93 -4.03 -0.86
CA LYS A 61 -9.30 -3.34 -2.10
C LYS A 61 -8.06 -2.95 -2.88
N ILE A 62 -7.07 -2.39 -2.19
CA ILE A 62 -5.83 -1.99 -2.84
C ILE A 62 -5.16 -3.20 -3.47
N CYS A 63 -5.07 -4.30 -2.73
CA CYS A 63 -4.46 -5.52 -3.23
C CYS A 63 -5.18 -6.05 -4.47
N ARG A 64 -6.50 -6.02 -4.44
CA ARG A 64 -7.30 -6.51 -5.56
C ARG A 64 -7.05 -5.68 -6.81
N ILE A 65 -7.06 -4.37 -6.68
CA ILE A 65 -6.82 -3.47 -7.80
C ILE A 65 -5.43 -3.68 -8.38
N LEU A 66 -4.44 -3.87 -7.52
CA LEU A 66 -3.05 -4.01 -7.95
C LEU A 66 -2.65 -5.45 -8.25
N ASP A 67 -3.58 -6.40 -8.06
CA ASP A 67 -3.33 -7.82 -8.29
C ASP A 67 -2.16 -8.32 -7.46
N LYS A 68 -2.20 -7.99 -6.17
CA LYS A 68 -1.17 -8.36 -5.21
C LYS A 68 -1.81 -9.00 -3.98
N ARG A 69 -0.97 -9.66 -3.19
CA ARG A 69 -1.40 -10.26 -1.94
C ARG A 69 -1.15 -9.27 -0.80
N LEU A 70 -1.87 -9.45 0.29
CA LEU A 70 -1.69 -8.58 1.45
C LEU A 70 -0.23 -8.57 1.91
N ASP A 71 0.42 -9.72 1.92
CA ASP A 71 1.81 -9.81 2.35
C ASP A 71 2.75 -9.06 1.43
N ASP A 72 2.36 -8.87 0.17
CA ASP A 72 3.21 -8.16 -0.79
C ASP A 72 3.23 -6.68 -0.51
N LEU A 73 2.12 -6.13 -0.04
CA LEU A 73 1.97 -4.67 0.08
C LEU A 73 1.94 -4.20 1.53
N PHE A 74 1.52 -5.03 2.44
CA PHE A 74 1.34 -4.68 3.84
C PHE A 74 1.96 -5.73 4.75
#